data_5937315c8cc163671b299dce994aacf4
#
_entry.id   5937315c8cc163671b299dce994aacf4
#
_cell.length_a   1.000
_cell.length_b   1.000
_cell.length_c   1.000
_cell.angle_alpha   90.00
_cell.angle_beta   90.00
_cell.angle_gamma   90.00
#
_symmetry.space_group_name_H-M   'P 1'
#
loop_
_entity.id
_entity.type
_entity.pdbx_description
1 polymer ?
#
loop_
_entity_poly.entity_id
_entity_poly.type
_entity_poly.pdbx_seq_one_letter_code
_entity_poly.pdbx_strand_id
1 'polypeptide(L)'
;MSVASVRLPSNSPYQTLHPSLYEEDVTNYSKLPLLKTAPAEYILTVVPTREEVNGYIENYFRTVEQVYRLVHVPSFRQEVAIFWEQDPKKHAEWDWLAQLLMVVGLGFLTSPNPDIKRVKRLFRGAEICLAQISFVVQPTIVSIRAVCMMVISKHMGAMSCDEYDSCGPLMGVVVRQAMSLGLHHDPSHHGGAVPAFEAEMHRRLWATILQIEVQQAITSGMPPLIRIHDFNTFPPSNLNDEDLDPSSTADVIVTPRSNDEYTDSSFQILLSQSLSPALEIVAVANSLSGAFSYTQVLELDAYLRDLLSQVTRLRTILATEPCPTKRDSRFIQIPMLDISIRRILLILHRQYTRAPNATIIYPKSYWTLLENSLAIVVHQRQIYEDESSWRNMRWFAEIFKNDFFLATVTIGIQLCRRDSPALEHVPTMSAESGTTVSPMLSFPSPASSSSSSSSTRLLPQEPEDSSSTSVDTYNPIAPRLTILQALRWCQDIWMKKLTKSFCQSKVSEVIGEVIRSLESGP
;
A
#
# COMPACT_ATOMS: atom_id res chain seq x y z
N MET A 1 -42.83 -19.70 6.89
CA MET A 1 -41.93 -20.48 6.01
C MET A 1 -40.62 -20.65 6.75
N SER A 2 -40.30 -21.87 7.15
CA SER A 2 -39.14 -22.24 7.98
C SER A 2 -37.87 -22.17 7.15
N VAL A 3 -36.86 -21.41 7.61
CA VAL A 3 -35.53 -21.38 7.02
C VAL A 3 -34.82 -22.68 7.41
N ALA A 4 -34.66 -23.57 6.43
CA ALA A 4 -33.91 -24.81 6.60
C ALA A 4 -32.42 -24.48 6.88
N SER A 5 -31.95 -24.89 8.04
CA SER A 5 -30.53 -24.84 8.40
C SER A 5 -29.73 -25.79 7.49
N VAL A 6 -28.90 -25.24 6.62
CA VAL A 6 -27.94 -26.03 5.84
C VAL A 6 -26.88 -26.55 6.81
N ARG A 7 -26.93 -27.85 7.11
CA ARG A 7 -25.83 -28.54 7.82
C ARG A 7 -24.69 -28.79 6.85
N LEU A 8 -23.52 -28.22 7.14
CA LEU A 8 -22.27 -28.54 6.44
C LEU A 8 -21.87 -30.00 6.71
N PRO A 9 -21.25 -30.70 5.73
CA PRO A 9 -20.84 -32.09 5.91
C PRO A 9 -19.75 -32.23 6.98
N SER A 10 -19.81 -33.32 7.74
CA SER A 10 -19.00 -33.61 8.92
C SER A 10 -17.50 -33.81 8.72
N ASN A 11 -16.95 -33.58 7.53
CA ASN A 11 -15.53 -33.74 7.16
C ASN A 11 -14.89 -32.45 6.63
N SER A 12 -15.22 -31.30 7.21
CA SER A 12 -14.51 -30.07 6.91
C SER A 12 -13.14 -30.06 7.60
N PRO A 13 -12.03 -29.75 6.92
CA PRO A 13 -10.69 -29.67 7.51
C PRO A 13 -10.54 -28.57 8.58
N TYR A 14 -11.59 -27.79 8.83
CA TYR A 14 -11.62 -26.72 9.83
C TYR A 14 -12.06 -27.17 11.24
N GLN A 15 -12.34 -28.48 11.47
CA GLN A 15 -12.80 -28.99 12.76
C GLN A 15 -11.71 -29.45 13.75
N THR A 16 -10.43 -29.28 13.45
CA THR A 16 -9.33 -29.71 14.34
C THR A 16 -8.46 -28.57 14.85
N LEU A 17 -9.05 -27.45 15.24
CA LEU A 17 -8.37 -26.44 16.03
C LEU A 17 -8.77 -26.60 17.49
N HIS A 18 -7.79 -26.97 18.31
CA HIS A 18 -7.91 -27.25 19.74
C HIS A 18 -8.46 -26.05 20.51
N PRO A 19 -9.48 -26.23 21.39
CA PRO A 19 -10.13 -25.13 22.12
C PRO A 19 -9.27 -24.42 23.17
N SER A 20 -8.08 -24.92 23.48
CA SER A 20 -7.27 -24.44 24.60
C SER A 20 -6.37 -23.23 24.34
N LEU A 21 -6.44 -22.62 23.15
CA LEU A 21 -5.69 -21.39 22.83
C LEU A 21 -6.58 -20.11 22.79
N TYR A 22 -7.83 -20.21 23.24
CA TYR A 22 -8.83 -19.14 23.10
C TYR A 22 -9.20 -18.42 24.40
N GLU A 23 -8.49 -18.65 25.48
CA GLU A 23 -8.78 -17.96 26.75
C GLU A 23 -7.87 -16.77 27.00
N GLU A 24 -7.96 -15.73 26.31
CA GLU A 24 -7.60 -14.33 26.64
C GLU A 24 -7.42 -13.54 25.36
N ASP A 25 -8.39 -12.71 25.02
CA ASP A 25 -8.44 -11.69 23.95
C ASP A 25 -9.36 -11.93 22.75
N VAL A 26 -10.45 -12.62 22.92
CA VAL A 26 -11.54 -12.56 21.93
C VAL A 26 -12.28 -11.24 22.12
N THR A 27 -12.01 -10.26 21.29
CA THR A 27 -12.89 -9.08 21.12
C THR A 27 -14.18 -9.52 20.46
N ASN A 28 -15.10 -9.99 21.28
CA ASN A 28 -16.42 -10.44 20.84
C ASN A 28 -17.22 -9.21 20.40
N TYR A 29 -17.51 -9.07 19.10
CA TYR A 29 -18.49 -8.10 18.58
C TYR A 29 -19.87 -8.23 19.24
N SER A 30 -20.17 -9.36 19.90
CA SER A 30 -21.37 -9.55 20.76
C SER A 30 -21.39 -8.65 22.00
N LYS A 31 -20.29 -7.96 22.33
CA LYS A 31 -20.22 -6.98 23.44
C LYS A 31 -20.50 -5.54 23.01
N LEU A 32 -20.92 -5.28 21.76
CA LEU A 32 -21.35 -3.94 21.33
C LEU A 32 -22.34 -3.25 22.29
N PRO A 33 -23.32 -3.95 22.89
CA PRO A 33 -24.22 -3.32 23.88
C PRO A 33 -23.50 -2.83 25.15
N LEU A 34 -22.41 -3.49 25.56
CA LEU A 34 -21.63 -3.10 26.75
C LEU A 34 -20.75 -1.86 26.48
N LEU A 35 -20.43 -1.58 25.21
CA LEU A 35 -19.66 -0.40 24.81
C LEU A 35 -20.46 0.90 24.91
N LYS A 36 -21.77 0.84 24.75
CA LYS A 36 -22.66 2.01 24.85
C LYS A 36 -22.75 2.61 26.26
N THR A 37 -22.27 1.92 27.28
CA THR A 37 -22.33 2.35 28.68
C THR A 37 -20.99 2.82 29.23
N ALA A 38 -19.95 2.90 28.41
CA ALA A 38 -18.66 3.41 28.86
C ALA A 38 -18.77 4.93 29.14
N PRO A 39 -18.47 5.41 30.36
CA PRO A 39 -18.53 6.82 30.66
C PRO A 39 -17.55 7.62 29.80
N ALA A 40 -17.91 8.84 29.39
CA ALA A 40 -17.00 9.77 28.74
C ALA A 40 -15.68 9.93 29.52
N GLU A 41 -15.76 9.86 30.85
CA GLU A 41 -14.59 9.88 31.73
C GLU A 41 -13.58 8.77 31.46
N TYR A 42 -14.03 7.56 31.08
CA TYR A 42 -13.13 6.47 30.74
C TYR A 42 -12.34 6.80 29.47
N ILE A 43 -12.97 7.34 28.44
CA ILE A 43 -12.29 7.71 27.18
C ILE A 43 -11.21 8.75 27.44
N LEU A 44 -11.48 9.73 28.28
CA LEU A 44 -10.50 10.75 28.61
C LEU A 44 -9.29 10.19 29.39
N THR A 45 -9.44 9.07 30.11
CA THR A 45 -8.31 8.39 30.74
C THR A 45 -7.42 7.64 29.73
N VAL A 46 -7.94 7.35 28.55
CA VAL A 46 -7.19 6.68 27.46
C VAL A 46 -6.36 7.70 26.67
N VAL A 47 -6.80 8.98 26.60
CA VAL A 47 -6.07 10.05 25.91
C VAL A 47 -4.73 10.29 26.62
N PRO A 48 -3.59 10.23 25.91
CA PRO A 48 -2.28 10.52 26.49
C PRO A 48 -2.15 12.01 26.90
N THR A 49 -1.02 12.38 27.50
CA THR A 49 -0.72 13.77 27.81
C THR A 49 -0.68 14.65 26.55
N ARG A 50 -0.91 15.95 26.69
CA ARG A 50 -0.87 16.91 25.57
C ARG A 50 0.42 16.82 24.76
N GLU A 51 1.55 16.66 25.44
CA GLU A 51 2.87 16.57 24.81
C GLU A 51 2.99 15.28 23.97
N GLU A 52 2.59 14.12 24.53
CA GLU A 52 2.58 12.84 23.82
C GLU A 52 1.64 12.86 22.62
N VAL A 53 0.43 13.40 22.78
CA VAL A 53 -0.56 13.54 21.70
C VAL A 53 0.02 14.36 20.56
N ASN A 54 0.60 15.52 20.85
CA ASN A 54 1.21 16.37 19.82
C ASN A 54 2.36 15.64 19.10
N GLY A 55 3.21 14.93 19.84
CA GLY A 55 4.30 14.15 19.26
C GLY A 55 3.81 13.03 18.33
N TYR A 56 2.77 12.30 18.72
CA TYR A 56 2.18 11.25 17.88
C TYR A 56 1.44 11.81 16.67
N ILE A 57 0.75 12.95 16.80
CA ILE A 57 0.08 13.63 15.68
C ILE A 57 1.13 14.06 14.63
N GLU A 58 2.23 14.67 15.04
CA GLU A 58 3.30 15.05 14.10
C GLU A 58 3.93 13.82 13.43
N ASN A 59 4.05 12.70 14.14
CA ASN A 59 4.52 11.45 13.53
C ASN A 59 3.50 10.88 12.52
N TYR A 60 2.21 10.94 12.83
CA TYR A 60 1.13 10.58 11.89
C TYR A 60 1.21 11.42 10.60
N PHE A 61 1.40 12.74 10.72
CA PHE A 61 1.53 13.61 9.55
C PHE A 61 2.77 13.31 8.70
N ARG A 62 3.87 12.85 9.32
CA ARG A 62 5.09 12.48 8.60
C ARG A 62 5.04 11.08 7.97
N THR A 63 4.10 10.25 8.37
CA THR A 63 4.04 8.84 7.98
C THR A 63 2.74 8.51 7.27
N VAL A 64 1.68 8.26 8.00
CA VAL A 64 0.41 7.75 7.47
C VAL A 64 -0.29 8.77 6.57
N GLU A 65 -0.34 10.04 7.00
CA GLU A 65 -0.98 11.09 6.23
C GLU A 65 -0.28 11.37 4.89
N GLN A 66 1.01 11.05 4.77
CA GLN A 66 1.72 11.18 3.49
C GLN A 66 1.18 10.26 2.39
N VAL A 67 0.54 9.15 2.76
CA VAL A 67 0.08 8.12 1.82
C VAL A 67 -1.43 7.87 1.87
N TYR A 68 -2.11 8.33 2.94
CA TYR A 68 -3.57 8.24 3.12
C TYR A 68 -4.10 9.62 3.48
N ARG A 69 -4.37 10.45 2.52
CA ARG A 69 -4.78 11.86 2.68
C ARG A 69 -6.18 11.99 3.29
N LEU A 70 -6.30 11.74 4.61
CA LEU A 70 -7.57 11.71 5.32
C LEU A 70 -7.93 13.02 6.01
N VAL A 71 -6.93 13.81 6.44
CA VAL A 71 -7.16 15.06 7.16
C VAL A 71 -6.49 16.24 6.45
N HIS A 72 -7.03 17.44 6.64
CA HIS A 72 -6.34 18.67 6.28
C HIS A 72 -5.44 19.07 7.46
N VAL A 73 -4.13 18.99 7.27
CA VAL A 73 -3.16 19.12 8.37
C VAL A 73 -3.30 20.45 9.13
N PRO A 74 -3.42 21.64 8.46
CA PRO A 74 -3.60 22.90 9.16
C PRO A 74 -4.89 22.94 10.01
N SER A 75 -6.04 22.52 9.46
CA SER A 75 -7.31 22.49 10.18
C SER A 75 -7.26 21.55 11.38
N PHE A 76 -6.72 20.35 11.20
CA PHE A 76 -6.64 19.36 12.28
C PHE A 76 -5.76 19.85 13.44
N ARG A 77 -4.65 20.55 13.16
CA ARG A 77 -3.84 21.19 14.21
C ARG A 77 -4.62 22.23 15.00
N GLN A 78 -5.43 23.04 14.31
CA GLN A 78 -6.29 24.02 14.96
C GLN A 78 -7.36 23.36 15.83
N GLU A 79 -8.02 22.32 15.33
CA GLU A 79 -9.02 21.55 16.08
C GLU A 79 -8.42 20.94 17.36
N VAL A 80 -7.20 20.40 17.28
CA VAL A 80 -6.48 19.86 18.45
C VAL A 80 -6.10 20.96 19.45
N ALA A 81 -5.72 22.14 18.99
CA ALA A 81 -5.46 23.27 19.87
C ALA A 81 -6.73 23.69 20.64
N ILE A 82 -7.86 23.81 19.94
CA ILE A 82 -9.17 24.12 20.54
C ILE A 82 -9.57 23.04 21.55
N PHE A 83 -9.36 21.75 21.25
CA PHE A 83 -9.65 20.65 22.17
C PHE A 83 -8.90 20.79 23.51
N TRP A 84 -7.66 21.26 23.51
CA TRP A 84 -6.89 21.46 24.73
C TRP A 84 -7.21 22.76 25.49
N GLU A 85 -7.78 23.75 24.82
CA GLU A 85 -8.18 25.04 25.43
C GLU A 85 -9.57 24.95 26.08
N GLN A 86 -10.44 24.11 25.57
CA GLN A 86 -11.78 23.88 26.10
C GLN A 86 -11.77 22.74 27.14
N ASP A 87 -12.84 22.66 27.97
CA ASP A 87 -13.04 21.50 28.84
C ASP A 87 -13.39 20.26 27.97
N PRO A 88 -12.47 19.29 27.79
CA PRO A 88 -12.69 18.15 26.91
C PRO A 88 -13.93 17.32 27.28
N LYS A 89 -14.39 17.40 28.53
CA LYS A 89 -15.55 16.65 29.02
C LYS A 89 -16.88 17.20 28.49
N LYS A 90 -16.90 18.44 28.04
CA LYS A 90 -18.16 19.15 27.71
C LYS A 90 -18.37 19.38 26.22
N HIS A 91 -17.31 19.38 25.42
CA HIS A 91 -17.36 19.92 24.06
C HIS A 91 -16.82 18.99 22.97
N ALA A 92 -16.23 17.84 23.29
CA ALA A 92 -15.70 16.94 22.27
C ALA A 92 -16.82 16.06 21.69
N GLU A 93 -17.04 16.17 20.39
CA GLU A 93 -17.91 15.27 19.64
C GLU A 93 -17.30 13.87 19.56
N TRP A 94 -18.14 12.84 19.65
CA TRP A 94 -17.68 11.46 19.73
C TRP A 94 -16.97 10.98 18.44
N ASP A 95 -17.41 11.41 17.28
CA ASP A 95 -16.76 11.08 15.99
C ASP A 95 -15.40 11.75 15.87
N TRP A 96 -15.29 13.03 16.32
CA TRP A 96 -14.01 13.72 16.35
C TRP A 96 -13.03 13.08 17.35
N LEU A 97 -13.50 12.68 18.53
CA LEU A 97 -12.68 11.92 19.49
C LEU A 97 -12.22 10.59 18.93
N ALA A 98 -13.09 9.87 18.21
CA ALA A 98 -12.70 8.64 17.51
C ALA A 98 -11.59 8.92 16.50
N GLN A 99 -11.73 9.97 15.68
CA GLN A 99 -10.69 10.36 14.71
C GLN A 99 -9.39 10.75 15.42
N LEU A 100 -9.44 11.54 16.49
CA LEU A 100 -8.25 11.91 17.26
C LEU A 100 -7.51 10.70 17.82
N LEU A 101 -8.24 9.75 18.44
CA LEU A 101 -7.65 8.54 19.01
C LEU A 101 -7.06 7.64 17.92
N MET A 102 -7.65 7.58 16.74
CA MET A 102 -7.08 6.87 15.59
C MET A 102 -5.81 7.54 15.08
N VAL A 103 -5.79 8.86 14.90
CA VAL A 103 -4.60 9.64 14.50
C VAL A 103 -3.46 9.44 15.49
N VAL A 104 -3.74 9.59 16.79
CA VAL A 104 -2.74 9.39 17.86
C VAL A 104 -2.25 7.94 17.90
N GLY A 105 -3.17 6.98 17.78
CA GLY A 105 -2.84 5.56 17.77
C GLY A 105 -1.97 5.13 16.58
N LEU A 106 -2.30 5.62 15.37
CA LEU A 106 -1.50 5.39 14.16
C LEU A 106 -0.13 6.07 14.23
N GLY A 107 -0.09 7.32 14.74
CA GLY A 107 1.17 8.02 14.95
C GLY A 107 2.05 7.32 15.99
N PHE A 108 1.47 6.74 17.04
CA PHE A 108 2.22 5.93 17.99
C PHE A 108 2.68 4.61 17.36
N LEU A 109 1.83 3.91 16.61
CA LEU A 109 2.15 2.67 15.92
C LEU A 109 3.35 2.82 14.97
N THR A 110 3.45 3.97 14.29
CA THR A 110 4.53 4.29 13.34
C THR A 110 5.78 4.83 14.01
N SER A 111 5.80 4.99 15.34
CA SER A 111 6.99 5.39 16.08
C SER A 111 8.05 4.27 16.14
N PRO A 112 9.33 4.57 16.45
CA PRO A 112 10.41 3.59 16.40
C PRO A 112 10.22 2.36 17.30
N ASN A 113 9.61 2.53 18.47
CA ASN A 113 9.39 1.48 19.46
C ASN A 113 7.97 1.60 20.07
N PRO A 114 6.92 1.23 19.32
CA PRO A 114 5.56 1.37 19.81
C PRO A 114 5.24 0.33 20.90
N ASP A 115 4.63 0.77 21.99
CA ASP A 115 3.95 -0.13 22.91
C ASP A 115 2.60 -0.55 22.31
N ILE A 116 2.57 -1.75 21.75
CA ILE A 116 1.39 -2.29 21.05
C ILE A 116 0.17 -2.39 21.99
N LYS A 117 0.36 -2.66 23.28
CA LYS A 117 -0.77 -2.70 24.24
C LYS A 117 -1.39 -1.32 24.42
N ARG A 118 -0.56 -0.29 24.47
CA ARG A 118 -1.03 1.10 24.57
C ARG A 118 -1.67 1.58 23.27
N VAL A 119 -1.11 1.21 22.11
CA VAL A 119 -1.72 1.45 20.79
C VAL A 119 -3.11 0.81 20.69
N LYS A 120 -3.24 -0.46 21.06
CA LYS A 120 -4.53 -1.17 21.06
C LYS A 120 -5.57 -0.51 21.97
N ARG A 121 -5.16 0.05 23.11
CA ARG A 121 -6.07 0.81 24.00
C ARG A 121 -6.62 2.07 23.32
N LEU A 122 -5.78 2.79 22.55
CA LEU A 122 -6.21 3.96 21.78
C LEU A 122 -7.24 3.56 20.70
N PHE A 123 -6.96 2.51 19.93
CA PHE A 123 -7.90 2.02 18.91
C PHE A 123 -9.22 1.54 19.54
N ARG A 124 -9.13 0.85 20.68
CA ARG A 124 -10.33 0.46 21.43
C ARG A 124 -11.13 1.66 21.93
N GLY A 125 -10.45 2.72 22.37
CA GLY A 125 -11.08 3.99 22.71
C GLY A 125 -11.86 4.59 21.54
N ALA A 126 -11.28 4.58 20.34
CA ALA A 126 -11.94 5.04 19.12
C ALA A 126 -13.20 4.20 18.77
N GLU A 127 -13.13 2.87 18.91
CA GLU A 127 -14.30 1.98 18.73
C GLU A 127 -15.42 2.32 19.71
N ILE A 128 -15.08 2.59 20.97
CA ILE A 128 -16.06 2.99 22.00
C ILE A 128 -16.70 4.33 21.64
N CYS A 129 -15.92 5.31 21.17
CA CYS A 129 -16.45 6.60 20.73
C CYS A 129 -17.44 6.44 19.57
N LEU A 130 -17.11 5.63 18.55
CA LEU A 130 -18.01 5.34 17.44
C LEU A 130 -19.28 4.60 17.89
N ALA A 131 -19.20 3.77 18.93
CA ALA A 131 -20.36 3.08 19.49
C ALA A 131 -21.33 4.02 20.23
N GLN A 132 -20.90 5.24 20.64
CA GLN A 132 -21.78 6.24 21.25
C GLN A 132 -22.67 6.92 20.21
N ILE A 133 -22.31 6.90 18.95
CA ILE A 133 -23.04 7.53 17.85
C ILE A 133 -23.65 6.46 16.94
N SER A 134 -24.72 6.83 16.24
CA SER A 134 -25.35 5.94 15.25
C SER A 134 -24.62 6.01 13.90
N PHE A 135 -23.28 5.94 13.90
CA PHE A 135 -22.46 6.17 12.70
C PHE A 135 -22.83 5.26 11.51
N VAL A 136 -23.37 4.06 11.77
CA VAL A 136 -23.81 3.15 10.70
C VAL A 136 -25.04 3.69 9.97
N VAL A 137 -25.92 4.41 10.68
CA VAL A 137 -27.18 4.94 10.13
C VAL A 137 -27.09 6.41 9.74
N GLN A 138 -26.31 7.18 10.50
CA GLN A 138 -26.08 8.62 10.30
C GLN A 138 -24.57 8.88 10.24
N PRO A 139 -23.91 8.54 9.12
CA PRO A 139 -22.48 8.77 8.96
C PRO A 139 -22.15 10.26 8.84
N THR A 140 -21.00 10.64 9.38
CA THR A 140 -20.35 11.93 9.13
C THR A 140 -19.05 11.68 8.35
N ILE A 141 -18.53 12.71 7.69
CA ILE A 141 -17.19 12.62 7.04
C ILE A 141 -16.13 12.23 8.07
N VAL A 142 -16.24 12.76 9.31
CA VAL A 142 -15.31 12.47 10.40
C VAL A 142 -15.38 11.00 10.82
N SER A 143 -16.59 10.44 10.98
CA SER A 143 -16.77 9.02 11.31
C SER A 143 -16.24 8.10 10.21
N ILE A 144 -16.45 8.43 8.93
CA ILE A 144 -15.89 7.68 7.79
C ILE A 144 -14.36 7.69 7.84
N ARG A 145 -13.72 8.85 8.07
CA ARG A 145 -12.27 8.96 8.23
C ARG A 145 -11.76 8.07 9.37
N ALA A 146 -12.43 8.08 10.53
CA ALA A 146 -12.07 7.25 11.66
C ALA A 146 -12.14 5.74 11.31
N VAL A 147 -13.18 5.28 10.62
CA VAL A 147 -13.31 3.88 10.20
C VAL A 147 -12.29 3.51 9.12
N CYS A 148 -11.97 4.41 8.17
CA CYS A 148 -10.86 4.21 7.22
C CYS A 148 -9.54 3.98 7.97
N MET A 149 -9.24 4.80 8.99
CA MET A 149 -8.05 4.66 9.83
C MET A 149 -8.04 3.31 10.59
N MET A 150 -9.21 2.80 11.02
CA MET A 150 -9.29 1.46 11.62
C MET A 150 -8.90 0.37 10.62
N VAL A 151 -9.37 0.43 9.38
CA VAL A 151 -8.97 -0.53 8.34
C VAL A 151 -7.47 -0.43 8.07
N ILE A 152 -6.92 0.79 7.94
CA ILE A 152 -5.49 1.04 7.77
C ILE A 152 -4.68 0.43 8.92
N SER A 153 -5.11 0.63 10.18
CA SER A 153 -4.41 0.08 11.35
C SER A 153 -4.31 -1.45 11.33
N LYS A 154 -5.34 -2.12 10.80
CA LYS A 154 -5.34 -3.57 10.61
C LYS A 154 -4.39 -4.00 9.51
N HIS A 155 -4.36 -3.29 8.38
CA HIS A 155 -3.38 -3.53 7.31
C HIS A 155 -1.92 -3.32 7.77
N MET A 156 -1.68 -2.43 8.72
CA MET A 156 -0.37 -2.19 9.32
C MET A 156 0.05 -3.22 10.38
N GLY A 157 -0.69 -4.31 10.53
CA GLY A 157 -0.33 -5.41 11.44
C GLY A 157 -0.46 -5.08 12.94
N ALA A 158 -1.19 -4.02 13.29
CA ALA A 158 -1.45 -3.66 14.68
C ALA A 158 -2.29 -4.71 15.43
N MET A 159 -2.90 -5.64 14.69
CA MET A 159 -3.88 -6.58 15.18
C MET A 159 -3.52 -8.04 14.84
N SER A 160 -4.18 -9.00 15.49
CA SER A 160 -4.00 -10.43 15.23
C SER A 160 -4.55 -10.85 13.86
N CYS A 161 -4.20 -12.07 13.41
CA CYS A 161 -4.71 -12.61 12.14
C CYS A 161 -6.25 -12.68 12.14
N ASP A 162 -6.87 -13.02 13.28
CA ASP A 162 -8.32 -13.12 13.41
C ASP A 162 -9.03 -11.77 13.28
N GLU A 163 -8.37 -10.68 13.72
CA GLU A 163 -8.88 -9.32 13.58
C GLU A 163 -8.74 -8.79 12.16
N TYR A 164 -7.83 -9.35 11.36
CA TYR A 164 -7.68 -9.01 9.94
C TYR A 164 -8.93 -9.39 9.13
N ASP A 165 -9.60 -10.49 9.46
CA ASP A 165 -10.82 -10.94 8.78
C ASP A 165 -11.98 -9.93 8.90
N SER A 166 -11.92 -9.04 9.89
CA SER A 166 -12.91 -7.97 10.06
C SER A 166 -12.75 -6.78 9.11
N CYS A 167 -11.66 -6.70 8.34
CA CYS A 167 -11.43 -5.59 7.40
C CYS A 167 -12.48 -5.54 6.29
N GLY A 168 -12.87 -6.69 5.74
CA GLY A 168 -13.89 -6.78 4.69
C GLY A 168 -15.24 -6.18 5.10
N PRO A 169 -15.85 -6.62 6.21
CA PRO A 169 -17.07 -6.02 6.73
C PRO A 169 -16.97 -4.52 7.03
N LEU A 170 -15.85 -4.06 7.64
CA LEU A 170 -15.63 -2.64 7.89
C LEU A 170 -15.54 -1.85 6.59
N MET A 171 -14.84 -2.39 5.58
CA MET A 171 -14.75 -1.75 4.28
C MET A 171 -16.12 -1.66 3.59
N GLY A 172 -16.96 -2.67 3.74
CA GLY A 172 -18.35 -2.64 3.29
C GLY A 172 -19.14 -1.48 3.90
N VAL A 173 -18.97 -1.23 5.19
CA VAL A 173 -19.57 -0.08 5.89
C VAL A 173 -19.03 1.24 5.31
N VAL A 174 -17.71 1.38 5.21
CA VAL A 174 -17.07 2.60 4.66
C VAL A 174 -17.60 2.92 3.27
N VAL A 175 -17.58 1.96 2.35
CA VAL A 175 -18.01 2.17 0.95
C VAL A 175 -19.47 2.61 0.89
N ARG A 176 -20.37 1.93 1.60
CA ARG A 176 -21.79 2.26 1.57
C ARG A 176 -22.10 3.61 2.21
N GLN A 177 -21.46 3.94 3.30
CA GLN A 177 -21.59 5.25 3.94
C GLN A 177 -21.02 6.38 3.06
N ALA A 178 -19.85 6.17 2.46
CA ALA A 178 -19.26 7.12 1.54
C ALA A 178 -20.18 7.41 0.33
N MET A 179 -20.76 6.35 -0.24
CA MET A 179 -21.73 6.50 -1.33
C MET A 179 -23.03 7.19 -0.87
N SER A 180 -23.50 6.92 0.34
CA SER A 180 -24.71 7.58 0.88
C SER A 180 -24.52 9.07 1.11
N LEU A 181 -23.28 9.49 1.41
CA LEU A 181 -22.91 10.92 1.48
C LEU A 181 -22.55 11.53 0.12
N GLY A 182 -22.66 10.77 -0.97
CA GLY A 182 -22.40 11.26 -2.33
C GLY A 182 -20.93 11.35 -2.70
N LEU A 183 -19.99 10.78 -1.92
CA LEU A 183 -18.55 10.88 -2.19
C LEU A 183 -18.12 10.26 -3.54
N HIS A 184 -18.91 9.36 -4.09
CA HIS A 184 -18.68 8.73 -5.39
C HIS A 184 -19.06 9.63 -6.60
N HIS A 185 -19.70 10.77 -6.34
CA HIS A 185 -20.01 11.78 -7.35
C HIS A 185 -19.10 13.01 -7.20
N ASP A 186 -18.51 13.47 -8.29
CA ASP A 186 -17.67 14.66 -8.23
C ASP A 186 -18.47 15.90 -7.85
N PRO A 187 -18.00 16.72 -6.90
CA PRO A 187 -18.71 17.94 -6.47
C PRO A 187 -19.03 18.91 -7.61
N SER A 188 -18.24 18.94 -8.69
CA SER A 188 -18.48 19.80 -9.84
C SER A 188 -19.74 19.45 -10.64
N HIS A 189 -20.26 18.22 -10.47
CA HIS A 189 -21.50 17.78 -11.13
C HIS A 189 -22.76 18.11 -10.29
N HIS A 190 -22.62 18.58 -9.07
CA HIS A 190 -23.75 19.07 -8.28
C HIS A 190 -24.11 20.49 -8.77
N GLY A 191 -25.38 20.74 -9.00
CA GLY A 191 -25.88 22.02 -9.57
C GLY A 191 -25.69 23.26 -8.69
N GLY A 192 -24.95 23.17 -7.59
CA GLY A 192 -24.57 24.25 -6.69
C GLY A 192 -23.05 24.43 -6.64
N ALA A 193 -22.62 25.68 -6.38
CA ALA A 193 -21.21 25.97 -6.18
C ALA A 193 -20.75 25.38 -4.83
N VAL A 194 -19.82 24.43 -4.86
CA VAL A 194 -19.18 23.83 -3.68
C VAL A 194 -17.85 24.56 -3.44
N PRO A 195 -17.52 24.97 -2.19
CA PRO A 195 -16.23 25.58 -1.89
C PRO A 195 -15.07 24.69 -2.33
N ALA A 196 -13.99 25.32 -2.85
CA ALA A 196 -12.83 24.58 -3.37
C ALA A 196 -12.20 23.67 -2.33
N PHE A 197 -12.15 24.10 -1.07
CA PHE A 197 -11.69 23.28 0.06
C PHE A 197 -12.52 22.00 0.23
N GLU A 198 -13.84 22.13 0.29
CA GLU A 198 -14.73 20.99 0.48
C GLU A 198 -14.66 20.02 -0.70
N ALA A 199 -14.64 20.55 -1.94
CA ALA A 199 -14.52 19.76 -3.15
C ALA A 199 -13.20 18.95 -3.19
N GLU A 200 -12.10 19.57 -2.79
CA GLU A 200 -10.80 18.92 -2.79
C GLU A 200 -10.70 17.85 -1.68
N MET A 201 -11.20 18.15 -0.45
CA MET A 201 -11.23 17.17 0.63
C MET A 201 -12.16 15.98 0.33
N HIS A 202 -13.24 16.20 -0.41
CA HIS A 202 -14.10 15.15 -0.93
C HIS A 202 -13.34 14.22 -1.89
N ARG A 203 -12.62 14.77 -2.90
CA ARG A 203 -11.81 14.00 -3.85
C ARG A 203 -10.71 13.21 -3.16
N ARG A 204 -10.00 13.81 -2.21
CA ARG A 204 -8.94 13.14 -1.43
C ARG A 204 -9.49 11.96 -0.64
N LEU A 205 -10.60 12.14 0.05
CA LEU A 205 -11.22 11.06 0.84
C LEU A 205 -11.69 9.91 -0.06
N TRP A 206 -12.36 10.23 -1.19
CA TRP A 206 -12.79 9.19 -2.13
C TRP A 206 -11.62 8.42 -2.72
N ALA A 207 -10.55 9.10 -3.14
CA ALA A 207 -9.33 8.47 -3.64
C ALA A 207 -8.68 7.55 -2.59
N THR A 208 -8.68 7.96 -1.31
CA THR A 208 -8.20 7.11 -0.20
C THR A 208 -9.10 5.89 0.02
N ILE A 209 -10.42 6.04 -0.07
CA ILE A 209 -11.36 4.90 0.02
C ILE A 209 -11.10 3.90 -1.10
N LEU A 210 -10.91 4.36 -2.34
CA LEU A 210 -10.55 3.49 -3.47
C LEU A 210 -9.22 2.78 -3.24
N GLN A 211 -8.21 3.47 -2.71
CA GLN A 211 -6.90 2.89 -2.38
C GLN A 211 -7.02 1.75 -1.36
N ILE A 212 -7.77 1.98 -0.28
CA ILE A 212 -7.97 0.98 0.78
C ILE A 212 -8.79 -0.20 0.24
N GLU A 213 -9.81 0.06 -0.58
CA GLU A 213 -10.65 -0.97 -1.19
C GLU A 213 -9.85 -1.88 -2.12
N VAL A 214 -9.04 -1.32 -3.03
CA VAL A 214 -8.15 -2.12 -3.89
C VAL A 214 -7.18 -2.95 -3.06
N GLN A 215 -6.59 -2.36 -2.01
CA GLN A 215 -5.71 -3.09 -1.09
C GLN A 215 -6.44 -4.26 -0.42
N GLN A 216 -7.65 -4.02 0.07
CA GLN A 216 -8.47 -5.04 0.74
C GLN A 216 -8.87 -6.17 -0.22
N ALA A 217 -9.33 -5.83 -1.43
CA ALA A 217 -9.74 -6.81 -2.44
C ALA A 217 -8.56 -7.71 -2.88
N ILE A 218 -7.37 -7.13 -3.07
CA ILE A 218 -6.15 -7.89 -3.40
C ILE A 218 -5.79 -8.85 -2.26
N THR A 219 -5.80 -8.37 -1.03
CA THR A 219 -5.32 -9.13 0.12
C THR A 219 -6.29 -10.25 0.54
N SER A 220 -7.61 -9.98 0.46
CA SER A 220 -8.63 -10.96 0.79
C SER A 220 -8.93 -11.96 -0.34
N GLY A 221 -8.53 -11.65 -1.58
CA GLY A 221 -8.91 -12.44 -2.76
C GLY A 221 -10.40 -12.33 -3.11
N MET A 222 -11.12 -11.34 -2.55
CA MET A 222 -12.52 -11.09 -2.82
C MET A 222 -12.69 -10.09 -3.99
N PRO A 223 -13.79 -10.17 -4.74
CA PRO A 223 -14.11 -9.13 -5.72
C PRO A 223 -14.24 -7.76 -5.03
N PRO A 224 -13.78 -6.67 -5.69
CA PRO A 224 -13.97 -5.33 -5.16
C PRO A 224 -15.45 -4.97 -4.95
N LEU A 225 -15.72 -4.18 -3.91
CA LEU A 225 -17.06 -3.67 -3.60
C LEU A 225 -17.48 -2.52 -4.53
N ILE A 226 -16.49 -1.85 -5.16
CA ILE A 226 -16.68 -0.70 -6.05
C ILE A 226 -16.29 -1.12 -7.47
N ARG A 227 -17.13 -0.77 -8.45
CA ARG A 227 -16.86 -0.97 -9.87
C ARG A 227 -16.47 0.35 -10.52
N ILE A 228 -15.77 0.29 -11.64
CA ILE A 228 -15.31 1.49 -12.38
C ILE A 228 -16.47 2.42 -12.84
N HIS A 229 -17.67 1.90 -12.98
CA HIS A 229 -18.87 2.66 -13.40
C HIS A 229 -19.72 3.15 -12.22
N ASP A 230 -19.32 2.84 -10.97
CA ASP A 230 -20.08 3.23 -9.79
C ASP A 230 -19.73 4.65 -9.30
N PHE A 231 -18.72 5.30 -9.88
CA PHE A 231 -18.26 6.63 -9.49
C PHE A 231 -17.79 7.48 -10.67
N ASN A 232 -17.84 8.79 -10.48
CA ASN A 232 -17.32 9.77 -11.43
C ASN A 232 -16.48 10.88 -10.76
N THR A 233 -16.12 10.67 -9.48
CA THR A 233 -15.28 11.61 -8.73
C THR A 233 -13.89 11.68 -9.35
N PHE A 234 -13.43 12.91 -9.67
CA PHE A 234 -12.12 13.15 -10.24
C PHE A 234 -11.00 12.89 -9.24
N PRO A 235 -9.78 12.58 -9.70
CA PRO A 235 -8.59 12.62 -8.87
C PRO A 235 -8.42 13.98 -8.18
N PRO A 236 -7.72 14.03 -7.02
CA PRO A 236 -7.35 15.29 -6.38
C PRO A 236 -6.57 16.21 -7.32
N SER A 237 -6.67 17.52 -7.09
CA SER A 237 -5.91 18.53 -7.81
C SER A 237 -4.47 18.63 -7.28
N ASN A 238 -3.53 19.11 -8.10
CA ASN A 238 -2.13 19.29 -7.68
C ASN A 238 -1.97 20.50 -6.76
N LEU A 239 -2.27 20.30 -5.48
CA LEU A 239 -2.32 21.34 -4.45
C LEU A 239 -1.61 20.90 -3.17
N ASN A 240 -1.01 21.86 -2.46
CA ASN A 240 -0.60 21.68 -1.08
C ASN A 240 -1.76 21.97 -0.13
N ASP A 241 -1.68 21.52 1.12
CA ASP A 241 -2.67 21.87 2.14
C ASP A 241 -2.71 23.39 2.39
N GLU A 242 -1.56 24.06 2.27
CA GLU A 242 -1.43 25.51 2.45
C GLU A 242 -2.16 26.32 1.36
N ASP A 243 -2.49 25.74 0.22
CA ASP A 243 -3.22 26.37 -0.89
C ASP A 243 -4.75 26.36 -0.65
N LEU A 244 -5.21 25.64 0.38
CA LEU A 244 -6.62 25.41 0.68
C LEU A 244 -7.02 26.16 1.95
N ASP A 245 -7.98 27.06 1.83
CA ASP A 245 -8.54 27.78 2.96
C ASP A 245 -9.92 27.18 3.33
N PRO A 246 -10.06 26.59 4.54
CA PRO A 246 -11.34 26.05 5.02
C PRO A 246 -12.47 27.07 5.11
N SER A 247 -12.13 28.36 5.22
CA SER A 247 -13.10 29.46 5.27
C SER A 247 -13.49 29.99 3.89
N SER A 248 -12.89 29.46 2.82
CA SER A 248 -13.16 29.91 1.45
C SER A 248 -14.61 29.68 1.06
N THR A 249 -15.19 30.68 0.38
CA THR A 249 -16.53 30.57 -0.21
C THR A 249 -16.45 29.93 -1.60
N ALA A 250 -17.61 29.57 -2.14
CA ALA A 250 -17.72 28.92 -3.46
C ALA A 250 -17.20 29.77 -4.63
N ASP A 251 -17.05 31.09 -4.45
CA ASP A 251 -16.58 32.03 -5.47
C ASP A 251 -15.04 32.00 -5.61
N VAL A 252 -14.33 31.39 -4.65
CA VAL A 252 -12.87 31.34 -4.63
C VAL A 252 -12.39 30.22 -5.56
N ILE A 253 -11.68 30.58 -6.62
CA ILE A 253 -11.08 29.66 -7.56
C ILE A 253 -9.64 29.38 -7.14
N VAL A 254 -9.35 28.13 -6.76
CA VAL A 254 -7.99 27.70 -6.48
C VAL A 254 -7.39 27.07 -7.76
N THR A 255 -6.28 27.66 -8.22
CA THR A 255 -5.60 27.17 -9.44
C THR A 255 -4.62 26.05 -9.06
N PRO A 256 -4.72 24.86 -9.66
CA PRO A 256 -3.74 23.80 -9.43
C PRO A 256 -2.33 24.22 -9.85
N ARG A 257 -1.33 23.73 -9.13
CA ARG A 257 0.09 23.95 -9.44
C ARG A 257 0.52 23.14 -10.66
N SER A 258 1.66 23.49 -11.25
CA SER A 258 2.24 22.75 -12.38
C SER A 258 2.49 21.29 -12.04
N ASN A 259 2.33 20.37 -13.02
CA ASN A 259 2.67 18.95 -12.85
C ASN A 259 4.18 18.69 -12.67
N ASP A 260 5.02 19.69 -12.88
CA ASP A 260 6.47 19.63 -12.61
C ASP A 260 6.82 20.05 -11.18
N GLU A 261 5.83 20.43 -10.39
CA GLU A 261 5.97 20.77 -8.97
C GLU A 261 5.43 19.64 -8.09
N TYR A 262 6.22 19.21 -7.11
CA TYR A 262 5.82 18.19 -6.15
C TYR A 262 4.96 18.81 -5.05
N THR A 263 3.71 18.39 -4.94
CA THR A 263 2.77 18.86 -3.93
C THR A 263 2.37 17.76 -2.94
N ASP A 264 1.59 18.10 -1.94
CA ASP A 264 1.01 17.15 -0.99
C ASP A 264 0.05 16.15 -1.66
N SER A 265 -0.51 16.50 -2.83
CA SER A 265 -1.44 15.65 -3.59
C SER A 265 -0.76 14.83 -4.69
N SER A 266 0.50 15.10 -5.06
CA SER A 266 1.19 14.46 -6.21
C SER A 266 1.17 12.92 -6.16
N PHE A 267 1.39 12.35 -4.96
CA PHE A 267 1.30 10.90 -4.74
C PHE A 267 -0.11 10.37 -5.08
N GLN A 268 -1.14 11.01 -4.51
CA GLN A 268 -2.52 10.54 -4.62
C GLN A 268 -3.05 10.70 -6.05
N ILE A 269 -2.60 11.74 -6.79
CA ILE A 269 -2.93 11.94 -8.19
C ILE A 269 -2.43 10.76 -9.03
N LEU A 270 -1.14 10.43 -8.91
CA LEU A 270 -0.54 9.33 -9.69
C LEU A 270 -1.12 7.97 -9.28
N LEU A 271 -1.34 7.76 -7.98
CA LEU A 271 -1.99 6.55 -7.49
C LEU A 271 -3.41 6.40 -8.09
N SER A 272 -4.19 7.48 -8.10
CA SER A 272 -5.57 7.46 -8.61
C SER A 272 -5.66 7.00 -10.06
N GLN A 273 -4.68 7.32 -10.90
CA GLN A 273 -4.61 6.83 -12.28
C GLN A 273 -4.49 5.31 -12.35
N SER A 274 -3.87 4.68 -11.34
CA SER A 274 -3.74 3.21 -11.29
C SER A 274 -4.95 2.50 -10.68
N LEU A 275 -5.82 3.21 -9.92
CA LEU A 275 -6.90 2.58 -9.16
C LEU A 275 -8.03 2.05 -10.06
N SER A 276 -8.42 2.77 -11.10
CA SER A 276 -9.46 2.29 -12.01
C SER A 276 -9.08 0.99 -12.74
N PRO A 277 -7.92 0.89 -13.41
CA PRO A 277 -7.48 -0.38 -13.99
C PRO A 277 -7.24 -1.45 -12.91
N ALA A 278 -6.81 -1.08 -11.70
CA ALA A 278 -6.64 -2.03 -10.61
C ALA A 278 -7.96 -2.67 -10.18
N LEU A 279 -9.03 -1.87 -10.03
CA LEU A 279 -10.37 -2.38 -9.70
C LEU A 279 -10.85 -3.39 -10.75
N GLU A 280 -10.67 -3.09 -12.04
CA GLU A 280 -11.08 -3.98 -13.13
C GLU A 280 -10.25 -5.26 -13.14
N ILE A 281 -8.92 -5.17 -13.04
CA ILE A 281 -8.02 -6.31 -13.04
C ILE A 281 -8.30 -7.23 -11.83
N VAL A 282 -8.49 -6.65 -10.65
CA VAL A 282 -8.78 -7.42 -9.43
C VAL A 282 -10.18 -8.03 -9.49
N ALA A 283 -11.17 -7.32 -10.03
CA ALA A 283 -12.51 -7.85 -10.23
C ALA A 283 -12.50 -9.10 -11.13
N VAL A 284 -11.80 -9.04 -12.25
CA VAL A 284 -11.66 -10.19 -13.16
C VAL A 284 -10.85 -11.31 -12.52
N ALA A 285 -9.72 -10.99 -11.87
CA ALA A 285 -8.84 -12.00 -11.25
C ALA A 285 -9.50 -12.76 -10.10
N ASN A 286 -10.41 -12.12 -9.35
CA ASN A 286 -11.12 -12.68 -8.20
C ASN A 286 -12.54 -13.15 -8.56
N SER A 287 -12.97 -13.04 -9.83
CA SER A 287 -14.26 -13.54 -10.30
C SER A 287 -14.23 -15.05 -10.52
N LEU A 288 -15.41 -15.67 -10.42
CA LEU A 288 -15.57 -17.10 -10.73
C LEU A 288 -15.55 -17.38 -12.24
N SER A 289 -15.87 -16.39 -13.04
CA SER A 289 -15.94 -16.47 -14.50
C SER A 289 -15.44 -15.15 -15.10
N GLY A 290 -14.61 -15.26 -16.09
CA GLY A 290 -14.05 -14.13 -16.80
C GLY A 290 -12.52 -14.17 -16.83
N ALA A 291 -11.98 -13.80 -17.98
CA ALA A 291 -10.55 -13.61 -18.19
C ALA A 291 -10.38 -12.52 -19.24
N PHE A 292 -9.37 -11.70 -19.09
CA PHE A 292 -8.96 -10.80 -20.15
C PHE A 292 -8.44 -11.60 -21.35
N SER A 293 -8.71 -11.14 -22.58
CA SER A 293 -7.96 -11.60 -23.73
C SER A 293 -6.49 -11.18 -23.61
N TYR A 294 -5.60 -11.91 -24.29
CA TYR A 294 -4.17 -11.57 -24.21
C TYR A 294 -3.87 -10.18 -24.75
N THR A 295 -4.63 -9.71 -25.74
CA THR A 295 -4.54 -8.34 -26.29
C THR A 295 -4.86 -7.31 -25.21
N GLN A 296 -5.96 -7.48 -24.48
CA GLN A 296 -6.32 -6.59 -23.35
C GLN A 296 -5.24 -6.59 -22.25
N VAL A 297 -4.65 -7.77 -21.97
CA VAL A 297 -3.53 -7.84 -21.02
C VAL A 297 -2.34 -7.00 -21.48
N LEU A 298 -2.01 -7.04 -22.77
CA LEU A 298 -0.90 -6.26 -23.33
C LEU A 298 -1.17 -4.75 -23.33
N GLU A 299 -2.41 -4.34 -23.57
CA GLU A 299 -2.85 -2.93 -23.52
C GLU A 299 -2.77 -2.40 -22.07
N LEU A 300 -3.28 -3.16 -21.10
CA LEU A 300 -3.22 -2.81 -19.68
C LEU A 300 -1.78 -2.81 -19.16
N ASP A 301 -0.93 -3.77 -19.59
CA ASP A 301 0.50 -3.80 -19.27
C ASP A 301 1.20 -2.52 -19.77
N ALA A 302 0.95 -2.11 -21.02
CA ALA A 302 1.54 -0.89 -21.57
C ALA A 302 1.15 0.35 -20.77
N TYR A 303 -0.12 0.47 -20.40
CA TYR A 303 -0.61 1.56 -19.55
C TYR A 303 0.05 1.58 -18.16
N LEU A 304 0.11 0.44 -17.49
CA LEU A 304 0.71 0.33 -16.16
C LEU A 304 2.23 0.59 -16.19
N ARG A 305 2.92 0.21 -17.26
CA ARG A 305 4.34 0.54 -17.46
C ARG A 305 4.57 2.02 -17.69
N ASP A 306 3.65 2.70 -18.37
CA ASP A 306 3.71 4.17 -18.49
C ASP A 306 3.58 4.82 -17.10
N LEU A 307 2.67 4.35 -16.25
CA LEU A 307 2.59 4.82 -14.86
C LEU A 307 3.90 4.58 -14.07
N LEU A 308 4.58 3.44 -14.26
CA LEU A 308 5.90 3.20 -13.64
C LEU A 308 6.95 4.21 -14.13
N SER A 309 6.90 4.62 -15.40
CA SER A 309 7.77 5.68 -15.92
C SER A 309 7.47 7.03 -15.26
N GLN A 310 6.19 7.34 -15.02
CA GLN A 310 5.77 8.53 -14.29
C GLN A 310 6.21 8.49 -12.80
N VAL A 311 6.22 7.33 -12.15
CA VAL A 311 6.81 7.17 -10.80
C VAL A 311 8.29 7.55 -10.80
N THR A 312 9.03 7.15 -11.84
CA THR A 312 10.45 7.52 -11.98
C THR A 312 10.62 9.02 -12.17
N ARG A 313 9.78 9.66 -12.97
CA ARG A 313 9.74 11.12 -13.13
C ARG A 313 9.42 11.80 -11.80
N LEU A 314 8.39 11.33 -11.08
CA LEU A 314 8.00 11.88 -9.78
C LEU A 314 9.12 11.79 -8.75
N ARG A 315 9.90 10.68 -8.75
CA ARG A 315 11.11 10.54 -7.94
C ARG A 315 12.14 11.63 -8.25
N THR A 316 12.36 11.94 -9.53
CA THR A 316 13.28 12.99 -9.95
C THR A 316 12.83 14.36 -9.46
N ILE A 317 11.53 14.68 -9.59
CA ILE A 317 10.95 15.93 -9.08
C ILE A 317 11.10 16.01 -7.56
N LEU A 318 10.79 14.92 -6.82
CA LEU A 318 10.97 14.89 -5.36
C LEU A 318 12.43 15.11 -4.94
N ALA A 319 13.40 14.63 -5.72
CA ALA A 319 14.82 14.82 -5.41
C ALA A 319 15.23 16.30 -5.49
N THR A 320 14.51 17.15 -6.22
CA THR A 320 14.72 18.59 -6.31
C THR A 320 14.00 19.39 -5.22
N GLU A 321 13.20 18.73 -4.34
CA GLU A 321 12.52 19.41 -3.22
C GLU A 321 13.55 20.07 -2.30
N PRO A 322 13.47 21.41 -2.14
CA PRO A 322 14.49 22.15 -1.40
C PRO A 322 14.42 21.93 0.11
N CYS A 323 13.24 21.56 0.64
CA CYS A 323 13.05 21.32 2.07
C CYS A 323 13.40 19.86 2.42
N PRO A 324 14.49 19.59 3.17
CA PRO A 324 14.89 18.23 3.53
C PRO A 324 13.81 17.47 4.30
N THR A 325 13.13 18.13 5.23
CA THR A 325 12.08 17.50 6.04
C THR A 325 10.86 17.10 5.20
N LYS A 326 10.45 17.91 4.22
CA LYS A 326 9.39 17.55 3.26
C LYS A 326 9.85 16.39 2.36
N ARG A 327 11.07 16.44 1.83
CA ARG A 327 11.65 15.38 1.01
C ARG A 327 11.70 14.05 1.77
N ASP A 328 12.19 14.05 3.01
CA ASP A 328 12.33 12.85 3.82
C ASP A 328 10.95 12.25 4.19
N SER A 329 9.95 13.07 4.52
CA SER A 329 8.61 12.58 4.81
C SER A 329 7.89 12.01 3.58
N ARG A 330 8.16 12.57 2.39
CA ARG A 330 7.55 12.12 1.11
C ARG A 330 8.30 10.94 0.46
N PHE A 331 9.49 10.59 0.97
CA PHE A 331 10.31 9.51 0.41
C PHE A 331 9.56 8.19 0.27
N ILE A 332 8.70 7.85 1.24
CA ILE A 332 7.91 6.60 1.26
C ILE A 332 6.90 6.49 0.11
N GLN A 333 6.49 7.63 -0.46
CA GLN A 333 5.46 7.67 -1.50
C GLN A 333 5.92 6.97 -2.79
N ILE A 334 7.21 7.09 -3.12
CA ILE A 334 7.78 6.50 -4.34
C ILE A 334 7.75 4.96 -4.32
N PRO A 335 8.33 4.26 -3.31
CA PRO A 335 8.23 2.81 -3.25
C PRO A 335 6.79 2.30 -3.08
N MET A 336 5.91 3.07 -2.43
CA MET A 336 4.51 2.70 -2.32
C MET A 336 3.80 2.69 -3.67
N LEU A 337 4.03 3.69 -4.52
CA LEU A 337 3.52 3.74 -5.90
C LEU A 337 4.10 2.58 -6.72
N ASP A 338 5.42 2.40 -6.68
CA ASP A 338 6.10 1.37 -7.47
C ASP A 338 5.58 -0.03 -7.12
N ILE A 339 5.52 -0.40 -5.83
CA ILE A 339 4.99 -1.70 -5.39
C ILE A 339 3.50 -1.83 -5.75
N SER A 340 2.71 -0.77 -5.56
CA SER A 340 1.26 -0.79 -5.85
C SER A 340 0.98 -1.06 -7.33
N ILE A 341 1.73 -0.49 -8.25
CA ILE A 341 1.56 -0.73 -9.68
C ILE A 341 2.10 -2.12 -10.08
N ARG A 342 3.28 -2.51 -9.56
CA ARG A 342 3.88 -3.83 -9.87
C ARG A 342 3.03 -5.00 -9.42
N ARG A 343 2.40 -4.93 -8.26
CA ARG A 343 1.48 -6.00 -7.81
C ARG A 343 0.28 -6.17 -8.73
N ILE A 344 -0.22 -5.08 -9.33
CA ILE A 344 -1.30 -5.14 -10.32
C ILE A 344 -0.82 -5.84 -11.59
N LEU A 345 0.40 -5.55 -12.06
CA LEU A 345 1.04 -6.28 -13.17
C LEU A 345 1.19 -7.77 -12.86
N LEU A 346 1.57 -8.16 -11.62
CA LEU A 346 1.63 -9.56 -11.22
C LEU A 346 0.25 -10.25 -11.32
N ILE A 347 -0.80 -9.58 -10.85
CA ILE A 347 -2.16 -10.11 -10.89
C ILE A 347 -2.63 -10.26 -12.34
N LEU A 348 -2.40 -9.28 -13.18
CA LEU A 348 -2.79 -9.23 -14.58
C LEU A 348 -2.20 -10.40 -15.40
N HIS A 349 -0.89 -10.63 -15.25
CA HIS A 349 -0.19 -11.64 -16.05
C HIS A 349 -0.28 -13.07 -15.51
N ARG A 350 -0.66 -13.25 -14.22
CA ARG A 350 -0.66 -14.55 -13.53
C ARG A 350 -1.46 -15.63 -14.26
N GLN A 351 -2.59 -15.30 -14.87
CA GLN A 351 -3.45 -16.26 -15.57
C GLN A 351 -2.75 -16.92 -16.76
N TYR A 352 -1.95 -16.14 -17.52
CA TYR A 352 -1.27 -16.64 -18.74
C TYR A 352 -0.01 -17.44 -18.42
N THR A 353 0.59 -17.24 -17.27
CA THR A 353 1.78 -18.00 -16.88
C THR A 353 1.48 -19.36 -16.26
N ARG A 354 0.20 -19.69 -16.01
CA ARG A 354 -0.21 -21.03 -15.55
C ARG A 354 -0.24 -22.07 -16.67
N ALA A 355 -0.30 -21.63 -17.92
CA ALA A 355 -0.35 -22.54 -19.08
C ALA A 355 0.96 -23.35 -19.18
N PRO A 356 0.89 -24.64 -19.61
CA PRO A 356 2.07 -25.37 -20.03
C PRO A 356 2.78 -24.60 -21.17
N ASN A 357 4.12 -24.60 -21.16
CA ASN A 357 4.94 -23.88 -22.15
C ASN A 357 4.64 -22.36 -22.24
N ALA A 358 4.20 -21.75 -21.13
CA ALA A 358 3.86 -20.32 -21.08
C ALA A 358 5.06 -19.43 -21.44
N THR A 359 6.28 -19.88 -21.18
CA THR A 359 7.52 -19.19 -21.55
C THR A 359 7.68 -19.03 -23.06
N ILE A 360 7.12 -19.96 -23.86
CA ILE A 360 7.15 -19.94 -25.31
C ILE A 360 5.91 -19.24 -25.87
N ILE A 361 4.71 -19.56 -25.33
CA ILE A 361 3.44 -19.06 -25.85
C ILE A 361 3.18 -17.61 -25.40
N TYR A 362 3.54 -17.27 -24.17
CA TYR A 362 3.32 -15.96 -23.53
C TYR A 362 4.61 -15.40 -22.90
N PRO A 363 5.69 -15.25 -23.67
CA PRO A 363 7.01 -14.86 -23.13
C PRO A 363 6.96 -13.52 -22.39
N LYS A 364 6.22 -12.55 -22.89
CA LYS A 364 6.05 -11.25 -22.23
C LYS A 364 5.45 -11.42 -20.82
N SER A 365 4.44 -12.25 -20.64
CA SER A 365 3.84 -12.50 -19.33
C SER A 365 4.81 -13.17 -18.36
N TYR A 366 5.60 -14.12 -18.83
CA TYR A 366 6.64 -14.78 -18.03
C TYR A 366 7.67 -13.76 -17.52
N TRP A 367 8.21 -12.95 -18.42
CA TRP A 367 9.23 -11.96 -18.05
C TRP A 367 8.67 -10.84 -17.19
N THR A 368 7.43 -10.37 -17.45
CA THR A 368 6.77 -9.36 -16.62
C THR A 368 6.59 -9.85 -15.19
N LEU A 369 6.20 -11.11 -14.98
CA LEU A 369 6.09 -11.66 -13.63
C LEU A 369 7.44 -11.72 -12.91
N LEU A 370 8.48 -12.21 -13.58
CA LEU A 370 9.80 -12.33 -12.98
C LEU A 370 10.40 -10.96 -12.65
N GLU A 371 10.37 -10.02 -13.59
CA GLU A 371 10.85 -8.64 -13.44
C GLU A 371 10.17 -7.93 -12.24
N ASN A 372 8.84 -7.94 -12.21
CA ASN A 372 8.11 -7.22 -11.18
C ASN A 372 8.22 -7.89 -9.80
N SER A 373 8.30 -9.23 -9.75
CA SER A 373 8.57 -9.94 -8.51
C SER A 373 9.95 -9.62 -7.95
N LEU A 374 10.99 -9.60 -8.80
CA LEU A 374 12.35 -9.22 -8.38
C LEU A 374 12.39 -7.77 -7.88
N ALA A 375 11.73 -6.84 -8.56
CA ALA A 375 11.67 -5.44 -8.14
C ALA A 375 10.99 -5.28 -6.76
N ILE A 376 9.90 -6.01 -6.50
CA ILE A 376 9.23 -6.01 -5.19
C ILE A 376 10.16 -6.58 -4.09
N VAL A 377 10.89 -7.65 -4.38
CA VAL A 377 11.88 -8.23 -3.44
C VAL A 377 13.04 -7.27 -3.17
N VAL A 378 13.47 -6.49 -4.16
CA VAL A 378 14.48 -5.43 -3.96
C VAL A 378 13.97 -4.36 -2.99
N HIS A 379 12.72 -3.93 -3.09
CA HIS A 379 12.13 -3.02 -2.11
C HIS A 379 12.10 -3.63 -0.71
N GLN A 380 11.73 -4.91 -0.57
CA GLN A 380 11.79 -5.61 0.72
C GLN A 380 13.21 -5.55 1.30
N ARG A 381 14.21 -5.84 0.48
CA ARG A 381 15.61 -5.79 0.88
C ARG A 381 16.02 -4.41 1.38
N GLN A 382 15.71 -3.36 0.63
CA GLN A 382 16.03 -1.98 1.01
C GLN A 382 15.44 -1.60 2.37
N ILE A 383 14.17 -1.95 2.64
CA ILE A 383 13.48 -1.67 3.91
C ILE A 383 14.18 -2.31 5.10
N TYR A 384 14.78 -3.48 4.94
CA TYR A 384 15.37 -4.24 6.05
C TYR A 384 16.89 -4.08 6.18
N GLU A 385 17.62 -3.70 5.14
CA GLU A 385 19.08 -3.50 5.15
C GLU A 385 19.47 -2.06 5.44
N ASP A 386 18.75 -1.08 4.92
CA ASP A 386 19.04 0.34 5.15
C ASP A 386 18.44 0.79 6.49
N GLU A 387 19.20 0.62 7.57
CA GLU A 387 18.78 1.03 8.91
C GLU A 387 18.70 2.55 9.07
N SER A 388 19.34 3.34 8.22
CA SER A 388 19.37 4.80 8.34
C SER A 388 18.08 5.44 7.86
N SER A 389 17.64 5.11 6.65
CA SER A 389 16.46 5.71 6.01
C SER A 389 15.15 5.01 6.39
N TRP A 390 15.19 3.69 6.67
CA TRP A 390 14.01 2.87 6.89
C TRP A 390 13.74 2.48 8.36
N ARG A 391 14.56 2.94 9.29
CA ARG A 391 14.45 2.54 10.73
C ARG A 391 13.04 2.72 11.29
N ASN A 392 12.33 3.76 10.89
CA ASN A 392 10.99 4.09 11.37
C ASN A 392 9.87 3.64 10.43
N MET A 393 10.18 2.86 9.38
CA MET A 393 9.23 2.50 8.33
C MET A 393 8.84 1.02 8.33
N ARG A 394 9.03 0.30 9.45
CA ARG A 394 8.63 -1.12 9.58
C ARG A 394 7.13 -1.33 9.33
N TRP A 395 6.29 -0.36 9.70
CA TRP A 395 4.87 -0.38 9.42
C TRP A 395 4.56 -0.46 7.92
N PHE A 396 5.38 0.13 7.08
CA PHE A 396 5.25 0.05 5.64
C PHE A 396 5.45 -1.39 5.14
N ALA A 397 6.44 -2.11 5.69
CA ALA A 397 6.67 -3.50 5.34
C ALA A 397 5.47 -4.39 5.70
N GLU A 398 4.73 -4.08 6.76
CA GLU A 398 3.53 -4.82 7.15
C GLU A 398 2.39 -4.66 6.14
N ILE A 399 2.22 -3.47 5.54
CA ILE A 399 1.21 -3.25 4.49
C ILE A 399 1.45 -4.16 3.28
N PHE A 400 2.71 -4.34 2.89
CA PHE A 400 3.10 -5.09 1.69
C PHE A 400 3.64 -6.50 1.97
N LYS A 401 3.51 -7.02 3.20
CA LYS A 401 4.05 -8.33 3.56
C LYS A 401 3.54 -9.46 2.67
N ASN A 402 2.25 -9.42 2.29
CA ASN A 402 1.66 -10.41 1.41
C ASN A 402 2.19 -10.28 -0.02
N ASP A 403 2.48 -9.06 -0.48
CA ASP A 403 3.08 -8.81 -1.79
C ASP A 403 4.53 -9.31 -1.85
N PHE A 404 5.30 -9.10 -0.78
CA PHE A 404 6.67 -9.66 -0.66
C PHE A 404 6.67 -11.17 -0.66
N PHE A 405 5.74 -11.80 0.05
CA PHE A 405 5.58 -13.25 0.03
C PHE A 405 5.20 -13.76 -1.37
N LEU A 406 4.17 -13.16 -1.97
CA LEU A 406 3.71 -13.55 -3.30
C LEU A 406 4.81 -13.40 -4.35
N ALA A 407 5.57 -12.30 -4.32
CA ALA A 407 6.69 -12.06 -5.21
C ALA A 407 7.77 -13.14 -5.05
N THR A 408 8.14 -13.47 -3.81
CA THR A 408 9.14 -14.51 -3.51
C THR A 408 8.72 -15.88 -4.03
N VAL A 409 7.46 -16.28 -3.77
CA VAL A 409 6.90 -17.55 -4.26
C VAL A 409 6.79 -17.56 -5.79
N THR A 410 6.41 -16.42 -6.39
CA THR A 410 6.31 -16.30 -7.86
C THR A 410 7.67 -16.50 -8.51
N ILE A 411 8.74 -15.89 -8.00
CA ILE A 411 10.11 -16.13 -8.50
C ILE A 411 10.44 -17.63 -8.43
N GLY A 412 10.19 -18.26 -7.27
CA GLY A 412 10.45 -19.68 -7.09
C GLY A 412 9.71 -20.56 -8.10
N ILE A 413 8.41 -20.31 -8.28
CA ILE A 413 7.59 -21.05 -9.25
C ILE A 413 8.15 -20.88 -10.68
N GLN A 414 8.50 -19.66 -11.10
CA GLN A 414 9.01 -19.40 -12.44
C GLN A 414 10.38 -20.07 -12.67
N LEU A 415 11.23 -20.14 -11.66
CA LEU A 415 12.52 -20.81 -11.75
C LEU A 415 12.42 -22.35 -11.70
N CYS A 416 11.42 -22.92 -11.03
CA CYS A 416 11.18 -24.37 -10.98
C CYS A 416 10.53 -24.93 -12.25
N ARG A 417 10.10 -24.09 -13.19
CA ARG A 417 9.48 -24.53 -14.44
C ARG A 417 10.50 -25.24 -15.32
N ARG A 418 10.10 -26.37 -15.93
CA ARG A 418 10.94 -27.11 -16.88
C ARG A 418 11.23 -26.34 -18.19
N ASP A 419 10.30 -25.44 -18.56
CA ASP A 419 10.40 -24.58 -19.74
C ASP A 419 11.01 -23.20 -19.39
N SER A 420 11.67 -23.05 -18.25
CA SER A 420 12.25 -21.76 -17.82
C SER A 420 13.52 -21.43 -18.62
N PRO A 421 13.56 -20.34 -19.40
CA PRO A 421 14.75 -19.92 -20.12
C PRO A 421 15.88 -19.44 -19.18
N ALA A 422 15.55 -19.11 -17.93
CA ALA A 422 16.53 -18.76 -16.91
C ALA A 422 17.38 -19.96 -16.43
N LEU A 423 17.05 -21.19 -16.88
CA LEU A 423 17.79 -22.42 -16.56
C LEU A 423 18.90 -22.71 -17.57
N GLU A 424 18.87 -22.17 -18.79
CA GLU A 424 19.65 -22.69 -19.92
C GLU A 424 21.07 -22.11 -20.09
N HIS A 425 21.53 -21.13 -19.33
CA HIS A 425 22.90 -20.62 -19.52
C HIS A 425 23.66 -20.43 -18.21
N VAL A 426 24.12 -21.54 -17.65
CA VAL A 426 25.41 -21.56 -16.95
C VAL A 426 26.39 -22.28 -17.88
N PRO A 427 27.33 -21.61 -18.55
CA PRO A 427 28.45 -22.30 -19.14
C PRO A 427 29.14 -23.04 -17.99
N THR A 428 29.21 -24.34 -18.05
CA THR A 428 30.15 -25.16 -17.27
C THR A 428 31.56 -24.68 -17.66
N MET A 429 32.07 -23.66 -16.94
CA MET A 429 33.48 -23.35 -16.99
C MET A 429 34.20 -24.53 -16.35
N SER A 430 34.77 -25.37 -17.21
CA SER A 430 35.80 -26.30 -16.82
C SER A 430 36.83 -25.57 -15.96
N ALA A 431 37.11 -26.15 -14.82
CA ALA A 431 38.09 -25.67 -13.89
C ALA A 431 39.48 -25.65 -14.56
N GLU A 432 39.93 -24.46 -15.00
CA GLU A 432 41.36 -24.18 -15.17
C GLU A 432 41.62 -22.69 -15.02
N SER A 433 42.58 -22.41 -14.12
CA SER A 433 43.29 -21.17 -13.86
C SER A 433 42.56 -20.04 -13.10
N GLY A 434 43.07 -19.87 -11.89
CA GLY A 434 42.73 -18.81 -10.97
C GLY A 434 43.01 -17.40 -11.48
N THR A 435 41.99 -16.59 -11.33
CA THR A 435 42.17 -15.17 -11.05
C THR A 435 40.88 -14.70 -10.39
N THR A 436 40.98 -14.34 -9.12
CA THR A 436 39.91 -13.75 -8.33
C THR A 436 39.59 -12.35 -8.89
N VAL A 437 38.45 -12.25 -9.57
CA VAL A 437 37.85 -10.95 -9.88
C VAL A 437 36.46 -10.98 -9.23
N SER A 438 36.34 -10.29 -8.11
CA SER A 438 35.04 -10.00 -7.48
C SER A 438 34.20 -9.12 -8.40
N PRO A 439 33.00 -9.49 -8.79
CA PRO A 439 32.07 -8.57 -9.44
C PRO A 439 31.43 -7.69 -8.37
N MET A 440 31.96 -6.50 -8.18
CA MET A 440 31.24 -5.42 -7.49
C MET A 440 30.06 -4.97 -8.36
N LEU A 441 28.84 -5.32 -7.94
CA LEU A 441 27.62 -4.62 -8.35
C LEU A 441 27.59 -3.28 -7.62
N SER A 442 28.19 -2.26 -8.22
CA SER A 442 28.08 -0.88 -7.77
C SER A 442 26.76 -0.28 -8.25
N PHE A 443 25.84 -0.08 -7.31
CA PHE A 443 24.72 0.83 -7.49
C PHE A 443 25.20 2.27 -7.28
N PRO A 444 24.73 3.26 -8.04
CA PRO A 444 25.16 4.64 -7.88
C PRO A 444 24.66 5.20 -6.54
N SER A 445 25.59 5.49 -5.65
CA SER A 445 25.36 6.37 -4.50
C SER A 445 25.22 7.83 -4.97
N PRO A 446 24.47 8.68 -4.28
CA PRO A 446 24.33 10.08 -4.66
C PRO A 446 25.65 10.80 -4.57
N ALA A 447 26.08 11.38 -5.70
CA ALA A 447 27.32 12.08 -5.85
C ALA A 447 27.37 13.36 -5.02
N SER A 448 28.42 13.48 -4.20
CA SER A 448 28.88 14.73 -3.65
C SER A 448 29.56 15.55 -4.75
N SER A 449 29.12 16.79 -4.92
CA SER A 449 29.64 17.77 -5.84
C SER A 449 31.09 18.15 -5.52
N SER A 450 32.01 18.03 -6.50
CA SER A 450 33.22 18.88 -6.58
C SER A 450 33.49 19.21 -8.04
N SER A 451 33.56 20.52 -8.28
CA SER A 451 33.83 21.21 -9.51
C SER A 451 35.28 20.99 -10.01
N SER A 452 35.47 20.76 -11.32
CA SER A 452 36.57 21.40 -12.05
C SER A 452 36.37 21.30 -13.58
N SER A 453 36.54 22.43 -14.19
CA SER A 453 36.48 22.79 -15.60
C SER A 453 37.58 22.15 -16.45
N SER A 454 37.29 21.75 -17.69
CA SER A 454 38.13 22.15 -18.86
C SER A 454 37.48 21.74 -20.19
N SER A 455 37.48 22.69 -21.09
CA SER A 455 37.00 22.69 -22.46
C SER A 455 37.81 21.79 -23.39
N THR A 456 37.17 21.16 -24.38
CA THR A 456 37.71 21.14 -25.76
C THR A 456 36.58 20.77 -26.76
N ARG A 457 36.41 21.65 -27.75
CA ARG A 457 35.58 21.49 -28.96
C ARG A 457 36.18 20.44 -29.89
N LEU A 458 35.34 19.72 -30.64
CA LEU A 458 35.46 19.60 -32.11
C LEU A 458 34.19 18.98 -32.70
N LEU A 459 33.81 19.45 -33.86
CA LEU A 459 32.59 19.30 -34.67
C LEU A 459 32.70 18.11 -35.68
N PRO A 460 31.77 17.92 -36.63
CA PRO A 460 30.87 16.77 -36.75
C PRO A 460 31.11 15.94 -38.04
N GLN A 461 30.55 14.75 -38.12
CA GLN A 461 30.28 14.06 -39.39
C GLN A 461 28.99 13.29 -39.32
N GLU A 462 28.06 13.56 -40.22
CA GLU A 462 26.91 12.78 -40.66
C GLU A 462 27.27 12.07 -41.99
N PRO A 463 26.35 11.26 -42.58
CA PRO A 463 25.55 10.14 -42.08
C PRO A 463 25.74 8.85 -42.94
N GLU A 464 25.34 7.70 -42.45
CA GLU A 464 25.00 6.58 -43.33
C GLU A 464 23.75 5.87 -42.80
N ASP A 465 22.76 5.82 -43.67
CA ASP A 465 21.54 5.05 -43.59
C ASP A 465 21.81 3.54 -43.46
N SER A 466 21.22 2.93 -42.44
CA SER A 466 20.83 1.52 -42.52
C SER A 466 19.67 1.26 -41.60
N SER A 467 18.49 1.06 -42.18
CA SER A 467 17.30 0.52 -41.57
C SER A 467 17.62 -0.80 -40.88
N SER A 468 17.69 -0.81 -39.55
CA SER A 468 17.64 -2.02 -38.74
C SER A 468 16.48 -1.88 -37.76
N THR A 469 15.46 -2.70 -37.97
CA THR A 469 14.42 -3.02 -37.01
C THR A 469 15.05 -3.19 -35.64
N SER A 470 14.70 -2.27 -34.71
CA SER A 470 15.08 -2.39 -33.31
C SER A 470 14.41 -3.61 -32.72
N VAL A 471 15.13 -4.72 -32.68
CA VAL A 471 14.85 -5.84 -31.77
C VAL A 471 15.04 -5.26 -30.38
N ASP A 472 13.94 -5.15 -29.61
CA ASP A 472 13.98 -4.81 -28.20
C ASP A 472 14.99 -5.75 -27.51
N THR A 473 16.19 -5.26 -27.24
CA THR A 473 17.21 -5.97 -26.48
C THR A 473 16.73 -6.07 -25.04
N TYR A 474 16.11 -7.21 -24.71
CA TYR A 474 15.86 -7.60 -23.33
C TYR A 474 17.18 -7.56 -22.55
N ASN A 475 17.27 -6.72 -21.55
CA ASN A 475 18.40 -6.71 -20.62
C ASN A 475 18.54 -8.11 -20.01
N PRO A 476 19.75 -8.70 -20.00
CA PRO A 476 19.96 -10.02 -19.44
C PRO A 476 19.60 -10.00 -17.95
N ILE A 477 18.62 -10.81 -17.57
CA ILE A 477 18.20 -10.98 -16.18
C ILE A 477 19.38 -11.52 -15.37
N ALA A 478 19.47 -11.06 -14.13
CA ALA A 478 20.48 -11.47 -13.18
C ALA A 478 20.68 -12.99 -13.15
N PRO A 479 21.93 -13.49 -13.09
CA PRO A 479 22.22 -14.92 -13.10
C PRO A 479 21.42 -15.67 -12.02
N ARG A 480 21.02 -16.90 -12.30
CA ARG A 480 20.26 -17.77 -11.37
C ARG A 480 20.81 -17.74 -9.94
N LEU A 481 22.13 -17.73 -9.79
CA LEU A 481 22.77 -17.66 -8.47
C LEU A 481 22.41 -16.38 -7.69
N THR A 482 22.36 -15.22 -8.36
CA THR A 482 21.97 -13.95 -7.75
C THR A 482 20.51 -13.97 -7.29
N ILE A 483 19.62 -14.59 -8.09
CA ILE A 483 18.21 -14.74 -7.72
C ILE A 483 18.07 -15.71 -6.54
N LEU A 484 18.81 -16.82 -6.51
CA LEU A 484 18.82 -17.73 -5.38
C LEU A 484 19.34 -17.07 -4.10
N GLN A 485 20.37 -16.23 -4.20
CA GLN A 485 20.86 -15.44 -3.06
C GLN A 485 19.79 -14.47 -2.54
N ALA A 486 19.04 -13.82 -3.44
CA ALA A 486 17.92 -12.97 -3.06
C ALA A 486 16.81 -13.75 -2.35
N LEU A 487 16.46 -14.95 -2.81
CA LEU A 487 15.48 -15.82 -2.15
C LEU A 487 15.93 -16.29 -0.76
N ARG A 488 17.21 -16.69 -0.60
CA ARG A 488 17.78 -17.04 0.71
C ARG A 488 17.73 -15.87 1.67
N TRP A 489 18.05 -14.69 1.19
CA TRP A 489 17.98 -13.47 1.98
C TRP A 489 16.53 -13.15 2.41
N CYS A 490 15.53 -13.33 1.52
CA CYS A 490 14.12 -13.24 1.89
C CYS A 490 13.75 -14.23 2.99
N GLN A 491 14.17 -15.51 2.86
CA GLN A 491 13.95 -16.53 3.89
C GLN A 491 14.52 -16.11 5.24
N ASP A 492 15.74 -15.57 5.27
CA ASP A 492 16.38 -15.07 6.49
C ASP A 492 15.59 -13.95 7.16
N ILE A 493 15.04 -13.02 6.37
CA ILE A 493 14.16 -11.97 6.91
C ILE A 493 12.91 -12.59 7.54
N TRP A 494 12.24 -13.49 6.84
CA TRP A 494 11.05 -14.14 7.36
C TRP A 494 11.35 -14.94 8.62
N MET A 495 12.49 -15.61 8.70
CA MET A 495 12.91 -16.35 9.90
C MET A 495 13.28 -15.43 11.07
N LYS A 496 14.08 -14.39 10.85
CA LYS A 496 14.65 -13.59 11.94
C LYS A 496 13.74 -12.48 12.45
N LYS A 497 12.96 -11.86 11.56
CA LYS A 497 12.22 -10.62 11.85
C LYS A 497 10.70 -10.79 11.94
N LEU A 498 10.15 -11.86 11.38
CA LEU A 498 8.70 -12.05 11.21
C LEU A 498 8.13 -13.27 11.97
N THR A 499 8.92 -13.99 12.73
CA THR A 499 8.56 -15.27 13.39
C THR A 499 7.55 -15.16 14.55
N LYS A 500 6.83 -14.05 14.68
CA LYS A 500 5.91 -13.83 15.81
C LYS A 500 4.51 -14.42 15.64
N SER A 501 4.17 -14.99 14.48
CA SER A 501 2.88 -15.62 14.22
C SER A 501 3.01 -16.96 13.49
N PHE A 502 2.03 -17.85 13.70
CA PHE A 502 1.96 -19.15 13.02
C PHE A 502 1.96 -19.02 11.49
N CYS A 503 1.26 -18.02 10.94
CA CYS A 503 1.23 -17.76 9.50
C CYS A 503 2.62 -17.41 8.95
N GLN A 504 3.39 -16.63 9.69
CA GLN A 504 4.75 -16.21 9.29
C GLN A 504 5.74 -17.38 9.31
N SER A 505 5.59 -18.30 10.26
CA SER A 505 6.38 -19.54 10.31
C SER A 505 6.16 -20.40 9.05
N LYS A 506 4.89 -20.57 8.64
CA LYS A 506 4.57 -21.31 7.41
C LYS A 506 5.12 -20.66 6.14
N VAL A 507 5.14 -19.33 6.08
CA VAL A 507 5.74 -18.61 4.95
C VAL A 507 7.22 -18.94 4.81
N SER A 508 7.97 -18.91 5.90
CA SER A 508 9.40 -19.27 5.90
C SER A 508 9.64 -20.73 5.47
N GLU A 509 8.77 -21.64 5.90
CA GLU A 509 8.82 -23.05 5.50
C GLU A 509 8.62 -23.23 4.00
N VAL A 510 7.59 -22.59 3.42
CA VAL A 510 7.29 -22.63 1.97
C VAL A 510 8.46 -22.06 1.16
N ILE A 511 9.04 -20.93 1.58
CA ILE A 511 10.20 -20.35 0.90
C ILE A 511 11.39 -21.32 0.96
N GLY A 512 11.61 -21.98 2.11
CA GLY A 512 12.67 -22.97 2.28
C GLY A 512 12.48 -24.20 1.38
N GLU A 513 11.24 -24.66 1.16
CA GLU A 513 10.96 -25.75 0.22
C GLU A 513 11.23 -25.34 -1.23
N VAL A 514 10.83 -24.14 -1.62
CA VAL A 514 11.13 -23.58 -2.94
C VAL A 514 12.65 -23.54 -3.18
N ILE A 515 13.42 -23.02 -2.22
CA ILE A 515 14.89 -22.96 -2.35
C ILE A 515 15.49 -24.35 -2.48
N ARG A 516 15.09 -25.31 -1.63
CA ARG A 516 15.57 -26.71 -1.71
C ARG A 516 15.25 -27.36 -3.07
N SER A 517 14.05 -27.14 -3.59
CA SER A 517 13.65 -27.61 -4.92
C SER A 517 14.51 -27.02 -6.04
N LEU A 518 14.92 -25.75 -5.92
CA LEU A 518 15.80 -25.09 -6.87
C LEU A 518 17.27 -25.55 -6.77
N GLU A 519 17.71 -25.97 -5.59
CA GLU A 519 19.08 -26.46 -5.33
C GLU A 519 19.25 -27.94 -5.73
N SER A 520 18.21 -28.76 -5.56
CA SER A 520 18.25 -30.19 -5.89
C SER A 520 18.23 -30.45 -7.42
N GLY A 521 17.98 -29.41 -8.24
CA GLY A 521 17.85 -29.54 -9.70
C GLY A 521 16.58 -30.32 -10.12
N PRO A 522 16.19 -30.24 -11.39
CA PRO A 522 15.11 -31.04 -11.92
C PRO A 522 15.48 -32.51 -11.94
#